data_436862c85cdf83670406d873f44f0b01
#
_entry.id   436862c85cdf83670406d873f44f0b01
#
_cell.length_a   1.000
_cell.length_b   1.000
_cell.length_c   1.000
_cell.angle_alpha   90.00
_cell.angle_beta   90.00
_cell.angle_gamma   90.00
#
_symmetry.space_group_name_H-M   'P 1'
#
loop_
_entity.id
_entity.type
_entity.pdbx_description
1 polymer ?
#
loop_
_entity_poly.entity_id
_entity_poly.type
_entity_poly.pdbx_seq_one_letter_code
_entity_poly.pdbx_strand_id
1 'polypeptide(L)'
;MHSGILKAKSKQVVTRSKKIFAYFERVLNLKHIWAVTQVCHKSARSRVLRETKLTTRLILFEKMSSQVRLKLLPSIKCMFDEPIQVKVAGLRPRQVVSMRAKLTDDKGVVFSSSATYRANGNGEVDLKRDPSLGGSYVGVEPMGLLCSMRPLTMHKIYLKTNAINPQVVKFSVHEEEGRLLAEMTNERLLMRDGVTRVPVNEGNICGVLFTPPGKGPFPAVLDLPTSVSEARPSLLANKGFVVLSMAVYNKKGENSTETHLDHFEEAMNFLKQQPKVGSKGVGIMSRCKGANIGLSLAAFVPGVEAIVCMNACNANVVTPLYYKKRQILSSLLFDESKFITTESGAVIVKDALEDPLAEKNKGSLIPIERAKTHFLFAAVEDDLNWDSKAYMDEMVVRLKHHGKENFETVFYPGAGHMLEPPYAPHCPSSFNAGVGKRVLWGGEPKAHIAAEIHLWKKIQDFFKTHLSCDATQNKAKL
;
A
#
# COMPACT_ATOMS: atom_id res chain seq x y z
N MET A 1 44.15 -28.00 -22.32
CA MET A 1 44.13 -26.78 -21.48
C MET A 1 43.42 -26.95 -20.10
N HIS A 2 43.16 -28.17 -19.61
CA HIS A 2 42.41 -28.37 -18.35
C HIS A 2 43.28 -28.71 -17.11
N SER A 3 44.58 -28.88 -17.23
CA SER A 3 45.45 -29.21 -16.08
C SER A 3 46.11 -27.98 -15.40
N GLY A 4 46.10 -26.83 -16.03
CA GLY A 4 46.72 -25.60 -15.50
C GLY A 4 45.86 -24.87 -14.46
N ILE A 5 44.53 -24.96 -14.58
CA ILE A 5 43.58 -24.23 -13.73
C ILE A 5 43.42 -24.87 -12.34
N LEU A 6 43.53 -26.15 -12.23
CA LEU A 6 43.48 -26.88 -10.96
C LEU A 6 44.70 -26.65 -10.05
N LYS A 7 45.90 -26.49 -10.65
CA LYS A 7 47.14 -26.19 -9.88
C LYS A 7 47.17 -24.74 -9.38
N ALA A 8 46.57 -23.81 -10.06
CA ALA A 8 46.46 -22.41 -9.59
C ALA A 8 45.49 -22.24 -8.42
N LYS A 9 44.34 -22.94 -8.45
CA LYS A 9 43.37 -22.89 -7.35
C LYS A 9 43.90 -23.57 -6.06
N SER A 10 44.68 -24.65 -6.14
CA SER A 10 45.27 -25.29 -4.97
C SER A 10 46.35 -24.44 -4.30
N LYS A 11 47.17 -23.71 -5.05
CA LYS A 11 48.16 -22.77 -4.48
C LYS A 11 47.49 -21.59 -3.78
N GLN A 12 46.36 -21.09 -4.29
CA GLN A 12 45.65 -19.98 -3.70
C GLN A 12 44.95 -20.33 -2.36
N VAL A 13 44.44 -21.59 -2.23
CA VAL A 13 43.86 -22.10 -0.98
C VAL A 13 44.94 -22.32 0.08
N VAL A 14 46.10 -22.88 -0.27
CA VAL A 14 47.22 -23.08 0.67
C VAL A 14 47.80 -21.73 1.14
N THR A 15 47.88 -20.73 0.28
CA THR A 15 48.36 -19.38 0.65
C THR A 15 47.38 -18.63 1.54
N ARG A 16 46.07 -18.81 1.34
CA ARG A 16 45.02 -18.28 2.25
C ARG A 16 45.06 -18.96 3.62
N SER A 17 45.22 -20.28 3.68
CA SER A 17 45.32 -21.00 4.96
C SER A 17 46.55 -20.56 5.76
N LYS A 18 47.72 -20.33 5.12
CA LYS A 18 48.92 -19.81 5.80
C LYS A 18 48.76 -18.40 6.32
N LYS A 19 48.04 -17.50 5.60
CA LYS A 19 47.74 -16.15 6.06
C LYS A 19 46.75 -16.14 7.22
N ILE A 20 45.79 -17.07 7.22
CA ILE A 20 44.83 -17.22 8.33
C ILE A 20 45.57 -17.78 9.57
N PHE A 21 46.50 -18.72 9.42
CA PHE A 21 47.28 -19.26 10.53
C PHE A 21 48.24 -18.20 11.13
N ALA A 22 48.90 -17.42 10.31
CA ALA A 22 49.75 -16.31 10.77
C ALA A 22 48.97 -15.16 11.45
N TYR A 23 47.72 -14.92 11.06
CA TYR A 23 46.80 -14.00 11.73
C TYR A 23 46.40 -14.54 13.11
N PHE A 24 46.14 -15.86 13.23
CA PHE A 24 45.84 -16.49 14.52
C PHE A 24 47.02 -16.50 15.50
N GLU A 25 48.24 -16.67 15.02
CA GLU A 25 49.45 -16.54 15.88
C GLU A 25 49.67 -15.11 16.40
N ARG A 26 49.32 -14.07 15.61
CA ARG A 26 49.45 -12.67 16.04
C ARG A 26 48.37 -12.23 17.02
N VAL A 27 47.15 -12.72 16.89
CA VAL A 27 45.97 -12.27 17.69
C VAL A 27 45.94 -12.99 19.06
N LEU A 28 46.50 -14.18 19.19
CA LEU A 28 46.41 -14.98 20.41
C LEU A 28 47.65 -15.00 21.30
N ASN A 29 48.70 -14.25 20.99
CA ASN A 29 49.92 -14.10 21.79
C ASN A 29 50.33 -15.40 22.55
N LEU A 30 50.36 -16.54 21.85
CA LEU A 30 50.54 -17.88 22.40
C LEU A 30 51.97 -18.15 22.93
N LYS A 31 52.91 -17.19 22.76
CA LYS A 31 54.28 -17.27 23.29
C LYS A 31 54.37 -17.25 24.82
N HIS A 32 53.38 -16.66 25.50
CA HIS A 32 53.38 -16.65 26.98
C HIS A 32 52.83 -17.91 27.62
N ILE A 33 52.11 -18.75 26.88
CA ILE A 33 51.56 -19.99 27.44
C ILE A 33 52.59 -21.12 27.47
N TRP A 34 53.64 -21.07 26.63
CA TRP A 34 54.67 -22.09 26.57
C TRP A 34 55.68 -22.01 27.74
N ALA A 35 55.89 -20.85 28.29
CA ALA A 35 56.83 -20.62 29.42
C ALA A 35 56.27 -21.11 30.78
N VAL A 36 54.94 -21.18 30.93
CA VAL A 36 54.29 -21.62 32.19
C VAL A 36 54.12 -23.15 32.28
N THR A 37 54.21 -23.88 31.14
CA THR A 37 53.90 -25.32 31.07
C THR A 37 55.09 -26.21 31.41
N GLN A 38 56.29 -25.69 31.67
CA GLN A 38 57.45 -26.57 32.01
C GLN A 38 57.61 -26.82 33.52
N VAL A 39 56.81 -26.26 34.39
CA VAL A 39 57.04 -26.33 35.86
C VAL A 39 55.99 -27.17 36.62
N CYS A 40 54.93 -27.67 36.01
CA CYS A 40 53.88 -28.40 36.75
C CYS A 40 53.75 -29.91 36.38
N HIS A 41 53.68 -30.75 37.38
CA HIS A 41 53.54 -32.22 37.35
C HIS A 41 52.50 -32.75 36.37
N LYS A 42 52.74 -33.97 35.82
CA LYS A 42 51.92 -34.66 34.81
C LYS A 42 50.38 -34.70 35.06
N SER A 43 49.95 -34.64 36.32
CA SER A 43 48.52 -34.67 36.66
C SER A 43 47.80 -33.33 36.46
N ALA A 44 48.49 -32.20 36.64
CA ALA A 44 47.96 -30.86 36.41
C ALA A 44 47.86 -30.55 34.90
N ARG A 45 48.77 -31.10 34.08
CA ARG A 45 48.74 -30.94 32.62
C ARG A 45 47.47 -31.46 31.96
N SER A 46 46.91 -32.58 32.45
CA SER A 46 45.68 -33.15 31.87
C SER A 46 44.43 -32.34 32.22
N ARG A 47 44.42 -31.70 33.39
CA ARG A 47 43.32 -30.87 33.86
C ARG A 47 43.30 -29.51 33.14
N VAL A 48 44.44 -28.82 33.06
CA VAL A 48 44.57 -27.56 32.33
C VAL A 48 44.33 -27.70 30.86
N LEU A 49 44.77 -28.81 30.20
CA LEU A 49 44.43 -29.13 28.79
C LEU A 49 42.96 -29.49 28.57
N ARG A 50 42.29 -30.08 29.56
CA ARG A 50 40.83 -30.26 29.49
C ARG A 50 40.06 -28.96 29.66
N GLU A 51 40.43 -28.11 30.61
CA GLU A 51 39.79 -26.81 30.82
C GLU A 51 40.06 -25.85 29.68
N THR A 52 41.28 -25.77 29.13
CA THR A 52 41.56 -24.96 27.92
C THR A 52 40.85 -25.49 26.70
N LYS A 53 40.74 -26.83 26.51
CA LYS A 53 39.93 -27.40 25.42
C LYS A 53 38.43 -27.16 25.61
N LEU A 54 37.94 -27.17 26.86
CA LEU A 54 36.54 -26.83 27.17
C LEU A 54 36.26 -25.32 26.95
N THR A 55 37.17 -24.47 27.43
CA THR A 55 37.06 -23.02 27.25
C THR A 55 37.19 -22.62 25.78
N THR A 56 38.13 -23.25 25.06
CA THR A 56 38.26 -23.03 23.59
C THR A 56 37.07 -23.59 22.82
N ARG A 57 36.48 -24.72 23.24
CA ARG A 57 35.23 -25.23 22.68
C ARG A 57 34.04 -24.34 23.03
N LEU A 58 33.96 -23.83 24.25
CA LEU A 58 32.92 -22.85 24.64
C LEU A 58 33.06 -21.54 23.86
N ILE A 59 34.28 -21.00 23.71
CA ILE A 59 34.54 -19.80 22.91
C ILE A 59 34.29 -20.04 21.41
N LEU A 60 34.60 -21.24 20.89
CA LEU A 60 34.26 -21.62 19.52
C LEU A 60 32.78 -21.91 19.38
N PHE A 61 32.10 -22.43 20.39
CA PHE A 61 30.65 -22.65 20.42
C PHE A 61 29.90 -21.31 20.55
N GLU A 62 30.41 -20.35 21.33
CA GLU A 62 29.90 -18.96 21.38
C GLU A 62 30.19 -18.19 20.09
N LYS A 63 31.32 -18.45 19.39
CA LYS A 63 31.61 -17.90 18.05
C LYS A 63 30.89 -18.60 16.90
N MET A 64 30.43 -19.82 17.09
CA MET A 64 29.43 -20.50 16.26
C MET A 64 28.00 -20.13 16.70
N SER A 65 27.82 -19.05 17.47
CA SER A 65 26.55 -18.41 17.75
C SER A 65 25.81 -18.25 16.41
N SER A 66 24.70 -18.89 16.30
CA SER A 66 23.81 -18.89 15.16
C SER A 66 23.67 -17.45 14.64
N GLN A 67 24.17 -17.22 13.43
CA GLN A 67 23.98 -15.92 12.77
C GLN A 67 22.49 -15.61 12.77
N VAL A 68 22.12 -14.45 13.28
CA VAL A 68 20.72 -14.01 13.28
C VAL A 68 20.18 -14.03 11.86
N ARG A 69 19.06 -14.69 11.67
CA ARG A 69 18.43 -14.89 10.36
C ARG A 69 17.05 -14.26 10.36
N LEU A 70 16.83 -13.39 9.41
CA LEU A 70 15.52 -12.81 9.09
C LEU A 70 14.94 -13.58 7.90
N LYS A 71 13.67 -13.99 7.99
CA LYS A 71 12.98 -14.72 6.92
C LYS A 71 11.65 -14.01 6.60
N LEU A 72 11.34 -13.93 5.31
CA LEU A 72 10.06 -13.48 4.79
C LEU A 72 9.37 -14.65 4.10
N LEU A 73 8.13 -14.94 4.47
CA LEU A 73 7.36 -16.08 3.97
C LEU A 73 6.06 -15.60 3.30
N PRO A 74 5.57 -16.27 2.25
CA PRO A 74 6.14 -17.47 1.63
C PRO A 74 7.38 -17.19 0.78
N SER A 75 7.61 -15.92 0.37
CA SER A 75 8.70 -15.52 -0.50
C SER A 75 9.15 -14.08 -0.22
N ILE A 76 10.36 -13.73 -0.66
CA ILE A 76 10.85 -12.34 -0.68
C ILE A 76 10.19 -11.50 -1.78
N LYS A 77 9.50 -12.16 -2.74
CA LYS A 77 8.64 -11.51 -3.74
C LYS A 77 7.20 -11.92 -3.52
N CYS A 78 6.30 -10.96 -3.47
CA CYS A 78 4.85 -11.18 -3.32
C CYS A 78 4.09 -10.06 -3.99
N MET A 79 2.77 -10.21 -4.16
CA MET A 79 1.94 -9.10 -4.60
C MET A 79 1.84 -8.04 -3.50
N PHE A 80 1.65 -6.78 -3.91
CA PHE A 80 1.56 -5.66 -2.97
C PHE A 80 0.39 -5.81 -1.99
N ASP A 81 -0.74 -6.34 -2.44
CA ASP A 81 -1.96 -6.59 -1.67
C ASP A 81 -2.01 -7.97 -0.99
N GLU A 82 -0.88 -8.70 -0.95
CA GLU A 82 -0.77 -9.99 -0.27
C GLU A 82 -0.02 -9.86 1.07
N PRO A 83 -0.45 -10.57 2.12
CA PRO A 83 0.24 -10.56 3.40
C PRO A 83 1.56 -11.33 3.33
N ILE A 84 2.50 -10.96 4.19
CA ILE A 84 3.75 -11.69 4.42
C ILE A 84 3.86 -12.08 5.89
N GLN A 85 4.61 -13.13 6.17
CA GLN A 85 5.01 -13.49 7.52
C GLN A 85 6.49 -13.17 7.71
N VAL A 86 6.82 -12.43 8.75
CA VAL A 86 8.17 -12.03 9.10
C VAL A 86 8.63 -12.85 10.31
N LYS A 87 9.77 -13.53 10.20
CA LYS A 87 10.35 -14.35 11.26
C LYS A 87 11.82 -14.01 11.47
N VAL A 88 12.24 -14.03 12.72
CA VAL A 88 13.65 -13.91 13.13
C VAL A 88 14.03 -15.16 13.92
N ALA A 89 15.21 -15.69 13.68
CA ALA A 89 15.78 -16.82 14.41
C ALA A 89 17.27 -16.59 14.68
N GLY A 90 17.81 -17.28 15.70
CA GLY A 90 19.22 -17.20 16.08
C GLY A 90 19.53 -16.06 17.04
N LEU A 91 18.51 -15.47 17.66
CA LEU A 91 18.67 -14.56 18.79
C LEU A 91 19.03 -15.32 20.07
N ARG A 92 19.52 -14.61 21.08
CA ARG A 92 19.62 -15.17 22.43
C ARG A 92 18.21 -15.39 23.01
N PRO A 93 18.00 -16.42 23.85
CA PRO A 93 16.74 -16.58 24.55
C PRO A 93 16.34 -15.28 25.28
N ARG A 94 15.08 -14.85 25.07
CA ARG A 94 14.48 -13.64 25.68
C ARG A 94 15.17 -12.33 25.29
N GLN A 95 16.06 -12.32 24.30
CA GLN A 95 16.70 -11.09 23.79
C GLN A 95 15.63 -10.12 23.26
N VAL A 96 15.77 -8.84 23.65
CA VAL A 96 14.96 -7.76 23.11
C VAL A 96 15.65 -7.20 21.87
N VAL A 97 14.88 -7.00 20.81
CA VAL A 97 15.35 -6.48 19.52
C VAL A 97 14.37 -5.45 18.97
N SER A 98 14.91 -4.49 18.23
CA SER A 98 14.11 -3.57 17.43
C SER A 98 14.07 -4.07 15.99
N MET A 99 12.87 -4.27 15.47
CA MET A 99 12.62 -4.54 14.06
C MET A 99 12.20 -3.26 13.36
N ARG A 100 12.73 -3.03 12.17
CA ARG A 100 12.43 -1.82 11.37
C ARG A 100 12.04 -2.22 9.97
N ALA A 101 11.12 -1.46 9.38
CA ALA A 101 10.84 -1.53 7.96
C ALA A 101 10.95 -0.14 7.34
N LYS A 102 11.49 -0.07 6.12
CA LYS A 102 11.74 1.17 5.39
C LYS A 102 11.47 0.97 3.91
N LEU A 103 10.79 1.93 3.30
CA LEU A 103 10.63 2.01 1.85
C LEU A 103 10.83 3.46 1.38
N THR A 104 11.07 3.61 0.09
CA THR A 104 11.04 4.90 -0.61
C THR A 104 10.02 4.78 -1.74
N ASP A 105 9.11 5.75 -1.84
CA ASP A 105 8.13 5.79 -2.91
C ASP A 105 8.71 6.31 -4.24
N ASP A 106 7.90 6.35 -5.29
CA ASP A 106 8.34 6.80 -6.62
C ASP A 106 8.62 8.32 -6.69
N LYS A 107 8.31 9.08 -5.64
CA LYS A 107 8.62 10.51 -5.51
C LYS A 107 9.81 10.78 -4.59
N GLY A 108 10.48 9.73 -4.10
CA GLY A 108 11.63 9.83 -3.22
C GLY A 108 11.26 10.08 -1.75
N VAL A 109 9.97 9.98 -1.39
CA VAL A 109 9.55 10.10 0.01
C VAL A 109 9.87 8.81 0.75
N VAL A 110 10.58 8.94 1.86
CA VAL A 110 10.97 7.81 2.71
C VAL A 110 9.90 7.58 3.77
N PHE A 111 9.46 6.34 3.87
CA PHE A 111 8.54 5.86 4.91
C PHE A 111 9.26 4.85 5.78
N SER A 112 8.99 4.87 7.08
CA SER A 112 9.58 3.94 8.03
C SER A 112 8.65 3.61 9.19
N SER A 113 8.88 2.44 9.78
CA SER A 113 8.27 1.98 11.02
C SER A 113 9.30 1.24 11.85
N SER A 114 9.04 1.12 13.15
CA SER A 114 9.83 0.30 14.05
C SER A 114 8.95 -0.32 15.12
N ALA A 115 9.33 -1.53 15.57
CA ALA A 115 8.62 -2.23 16.64
C ALA A 115 9.61 -3.06 17.45
N THR A 116 9.38 -3.11 18.77
CA THR A 116 10.25 -3.83 19.71
C THR A 116 9.65 -5.19 20.03
N TYR A 117 10.47 -6.23 19.95
CA TYR A 117 10.06 -7.60 20.22
C TYR A 117 11.00 -8.27 21.20
N ARG A 118 10.46 -9.25 21.94
CA ARG A 118 11.23 -10.14 22.79
C ARG A 118 11.24 -11.55 22.20
N ALA A 119 12.42 -12.09 21.95
CA ALA A 119 12.57 -13.46 21.49
C ALA A 119 12.01 -14.47 22.51
N ASN A 120 11.48 -15.58 22.01
CA ASN A 120 11.05 -16.70 22.83
C ASN A 120 12.25 -17.45 23.45
N GLY A 121 11.99 -18.58 24.16
CA GLY A 121 13.04 -19.41 24.76
C GLY A 121 14.00 -20.06 23.76
N ASN A 122 13.62 -20.16 22.49
CA ASN A 122 14.43 -20.70 21.39
C ASN A 122 15.20 -19.62 20.61
N GLY A 123 15.11 -18.36 21.01
CA GLY A 123 15.74 -17.24 20.30
C GLY A 123 15.02 -16.86 18.99
N GLU A 124 13.69 -16.98 18.95
CA GLU A 124 12.89 -16.70 17.76
C GLU A 124 11.87 -15.59 18.04
N VAL A 125 11.52 -14.84 16.99
CA VAL A 125 10.38 -13.91 16.91
C VAL A 125 9.59 -14.23 15.66
N ASP A 126 8.27 -14.37 15.80
CA ASP A 126 7.32 -14.54 14.69
C ASP A 126 6.22 -13.49 14.80
N LEU A 127 6.20 -12.50 13.89
CA LEU A 127 5.25 -11.38 13.94
C LEU A 127 3.79 -11.82 13.81
N LYS A 128 3.52 -13.02 13.32
CA LYS A 128 2.16 -13.57 13.26
C LYS A 128 1.61 -13.94 14.64
N ARG A 129 2.48 -14.18 15.60
CA ARG A 129 2.14 -14.71 16.91
C ARG A 129 2.60 -13.84 18.06
N ASP A 130 3.82 -13.28 17.94
CA ASP A 130 4.48 -12.60 19.04
C ASP A 130 4.11 -11.12 19.06
N PRO A 131 3.73 -10.55 20.22
CA PRO A 131 3.31 -9.16 20.31
C PRO A 131 4.50 -8.21 20.23
N SER A 132 4.32 -7.08 19.54
CA SER A 132 5.18 -5.91 19.70
C SER A 132 4.99 -5.34 21.12
N LEU A 133 6.11 -5.02 21.77
CA LEU A 133 6.16 -4.38 23.09
C LEU A 133 6.05 -2.86 23.01
N GLY A 134 6.25 -2.28 21.83
CA GLY A 134 6.23 -0.83 21.59
C GLY A 134 6.83 -0.44 20.26
N GLY A 135 6.83 0.84 19.97
CA GLY A 135 7.27 1.44 18.71
C GLY A 135 6.10 2.00 17.92
N SER A 136 6.04 1.75 16.62
CA SER A 136 4.96 2.23 15.74
C SER A 136 3.61 1.57 16.02
N TYR A 137 3.58 0.46 16.73
CA TYR A 137 2.37 -0.27 17.16
C TYR A 137 2.67 -1.17 18.36
N VAL A 138 1.61 -1.67 19.03
CA VAL A 138 1.66 -2.57 20.18
C VAL A 138 0.74 -3.77 19.90
N GLY A 139 1.10 -4.93 20.46
CA GLY A 139 0.29 -6.15 20.34
C GLY A 139 0.64 -6.99 19.12
N VAL A 140 -0.21 -7.97 18.79
CA VAL A 140 0.00 -8.89 17.67
C VAL A 140 -0.59 -8.28 16.40
N GLU A 141 0.28 -7.74 15.56
CA GLU A 141 -0.05 -7.15 14.26
C GLU A 141 0.90 -7.73 13.19
N PRO A 142 0.51 -8.81 12.50
CA PRO A 142 1.39 -9.51 11.56
C PRO A 142 1.96 -8.62 10.45
N MET A 143 1.17 -7.65 9.97
CA MET A 143 1.55 -6.68 8.94
C MET A 143 1.93 -5.31 9.52
N GLY A 144 2.01 -5.19 10.84
CA GLY A 144 2.18 -3.93 11.56
C GLY A 144 3.37 -3.10 11.09
N LEU A 145 4.51 -3.73 10.78
CA LEU A 145 5.68 -3.03 10.23
C LEU A 145 5.43 -2.38 8.86
N LEU A 146 4.56 -2.93 8.02
CA LEU A 146 4.20 -2.31 6.74
C LEU A 146 3.16 -1.20 6.93
N CYS A 147 2.09 -1.54 7.62
CA CYS A 147 0.91 -0.68 7.74
C CYS A 147 1.13 0.53 8.66
N SER A 148 2.02 0.42 9.66
CA SER A 148 2.34 1.53 10.57
C SER A 148 3.44 2.45 10.06
N MET A 149 3.95 2.25 8.85
CA MET A 149 4.94 3.16 8.26
C MET A 149 4.37 4.57 8.15
N ARG A 150 5.21 5.54 8.52
CA ARG A 150 4.94 6.97 8.39
C ARG A 150 6.01 7.62 7.52
N PRO A 151 5.65 8.68 6.79
CA PRO A 151 6.66 9.44 6.04
C PRO A 151 7.60 10.15 7.02
N LEU A 152 8.90 10.13 6.74
CA LEU A 152 9.89 10.89 7.52
C LEU A 152 9.74 12.40 7.36
N THR A 153 9.17 12.83 6.23
CA THR A 153 8.78 14.22 5.99
C THR A 153 7.29 14.35 6.21
N MET A 154 6.87 15.21 7.12
CA MET A 154 5.45 15.42 7.46
C MET A 154 4.61 15.81 6.23
N HIS A 155 3.31 15.49 6.27
CA HIS A 155 2.32 15.86 5.26
C HIS A 155 2.64 15.35 3.85
N LYS A 156 3.12 14.11 3.78
CA LYS A 156 3.33 13.38 2.52
C LYS A 156 2.39 12.20 2.42
N ILE A 157 1.93 11.94 1.20
CA ILE A 157 1.17 10.74 0.86
C ILE A 157 2.09 9.75 0.13
N TYR A 158 1.85 8.47 0.31
CA TYR A 158 2.51 7.42 -0.47
C TYR A 158 2.02 7.44 -1.91
N LEU A 159 2.94 7.50 -2.87
CA LEU A 159 2.64 7.55 -4.29
C LEU A 159 3.39 6.45 -5.05
N LYS A 160 2.64 5.60 -5.73
CA LYS A 160 3.14 4.62 -6.67
C LYS A 160 2.70 5.01 -8.08
N THR A 161 3.58 5.67 -8.80
CA THR A 161 3.28 6.26 -10.14
C THR A 161 3.74 5.39 -11.29
N ASN A 162 4.42 4.28 -11.00
CA ASN A 162 4.86 3.30 -12.00
C ASN A 162 4.72 1.88 -11.44
N ALA A 163 3.73 1.14 -11.92
CA ALA A 163 3.45 -0.22 -11.48
C ALA A 163 4.42 -1.29 -12.03
N ILE A 164 5.26 -0.95 -13.02
CA ILE A 164 6.26 -1.89 -13.58
C ILE A 164 7.33 -2.21 -12.53
N ASN A 165 7.76 -1.20 -11.78
CA ASN A 165 8.77 -1.39 -10.75
C ASN A 165 8.10 -1.87 -9.45
N PRO A 166 8.61 -2.94 -8.81
CA PRO A 166 8.09 -3.36 -7.51
C PRO A 166 8.31 -2.27 -6.44
N GLN A 167 7.47 -2.27 -5.41
CA GLN A 167 7.77 -1.53 -4.21
C GLN A 167 8.76 -2.32 -3.36
N VAL A 168 9.94 -1.79 -3.22
CA VAL A 168 11.00 -2.42 -2.41
C VAL A 168 10.86 -1.99 -0.96
N VAL A 169 10.77 -2.95 -0.04
CA VAL A 169 10.74 -2.73 1.40
C VAL A 169 11.94 -3.42 2.05
N LYS A 170 12.72 -2.67 2.79
CA LYS A 170 13.86 -3.19 3.55
C LYS A 170 13.44 -3.44 4.98
N PHE A 171 13.51 -4.69 5.43
CA PHE A 171 13.34 -5.11 6.82
C PHE A 171 14.71 -5.29 7.48
N SER A 172 14.83 -4.89 8.73
CA SER A 172 16.07 -5.03 9.50
C SER A 172 15.79 -5.32 10.96
N VAL A 173 16.71 -6.05 11.60
CA VAL A 173 16.69 -6.42 13.02
C VAL A 173 17.90 -5.79 13.68
N HIS A 174 17.68 -5.11 14.79
CA HIS A 174 18.70 -4.38 15.52
C HIS A 174 18.71 -4.76 17.00
N GLU A 175 19.85 -4.73 17.64
CA GLU A 175 19.97 -4.71 19.10
C GLU A 175 19.49 -3.38 19.69
N GLU A 176 19.25 -3.34 20.99
CA GLU A 176 18.82 -2.12 21.71
C GLU A 176 19.79 -0.94 21.48
N GLU A 177 21.09 -1.22 21.37
CA GLU A 177 22.14 -0.23 21.07
C GLU A 177 22.18 0.21 19.59
N GLY A 178 21.27 -0.30 18.76
CA GLY A 178 21.14 0.05 17.34
C GLY A 178 22.02 -0.75 16.39
N ARG A 179 22.83 -1.71 16.86
CA ARG A 179 23.66 -2.58 16.03
C ARG A 179 22.77 -3.46 15.14
N LEU A 180 23.05 -3.45 13.83
CA LEU A 180 22.35 -4.30 12.85
C LEU A 180 22.75 -5.77 13.05
N LEU A 181 21.75 -6.64 13.20
CA LEU A 181 21.90 -8.10 13.34
C LEU A 181 21.60 -8.84 12.04
N ALA A 182 20.55 -8.44 11.34
CA ALA A 182 20.15 -9.03 10.07
C ALA A 182 19.32 -8.04 9.26
N GLU A 183 19.34 -8.17 7.94
CA GLU A 183 18.45 -7.42 7.05
C GLU A 183 18.00 -8.26 5.87
N MET A 184 16.85 -7.93 5.31
CA MET A 184 16.25 -8.58 4.14
C MET A 184 15.36 -7.61 3.38
N THR A 185 15.34 -7.76 2.08
CA THR A 185 14.51 -6.97 1.19
C THR A 185 13.30 -7.78 0.72
N ASN A 186 12.11 -7.15 0.74
CA ASN A 186 10.89 -7.67 0.14
C ASN A 186 10.56 -6.87 -1.11
N GLU A 187 10.37 -7.54 -2.24
CA GLU A 187 9.88 -6.95 -3.49
C GLU A 187 8.37 -7.17 -3.57
N ARG A 188 7.59 -6.10 -3.44
CA ARG A 188 6.13 -6.13 -3.51
C ARG A 188 5.70 -5.71 -4.91
N LEU A 189 5.23 -6.69 -5.67
CA LEU A 189 4.85 -6.54 -7.08
C LEU A 189 3.45 -5.92 -7.19
N LEU A 190 3.26 -5.02 -8.15
CA LEU A 190 1.96 -4.45 -8.45
C LEU A 190 1.31 -5.13 -9.65
N MET A 191 2.10 -5.75 -10.50
CA MET A 191 1.62 -6.48 -11.67
C MET A 191 2.12 -7.92 -11.64
N ARG A 192 1.22 -8.87 -11.90
CA ARG A 192 1.57 -10.27 -12.16
C ARG A 192 2.08 -10.42 -13.58
N ASP A 193 2.79 -11.51 -13.82
CA ASP A 193 3.25 -11.86 -15.16
C ASP A 193 2.06 -11.92 -16.14
N GLY A 194 2.26 -11.31 -17.31
CA GLY A 194 1.27 -11.24 -18.38
C GLY A 194 0.24 -10.11 -18.27
N VAL A 195 0.16 -9.38 -17.15
CA VAL A 195 -0.59 -8.12 -17.10
C VAL A 195 0.15 -7.08 -17.92
N THR A 196 -0.56 -6.38 -18.81
CA THR A 196 0.03 -5.31 -19.62
C THR A 196 -0.31 -3.94 -19.06
N ARG A 197 0.61 -2.98 -19.23
CA ARG A 197 0.47 -1.58 -18.88
C ARG A 197 0.74 -0.72 -20.10
N VAL A 198 -0.24 0.07 -20.51
CA VAL A 198 -0.13 0.94 -21.69
C VAL A 198 -0.52 2.37 -21.29
N PRO A 199 0.38 3.35 -21.37
CA PRO A 199 0.02 4.75 -21.25
C PRO A 199 -0.95 5.14 -22.38
N VAL A 200 -2.01 5.87 -22.03
CA VAL A 200 -3.02 6.37 -22.98
C VAL A 200 -2.98 7.89 -22.97
N ASN A 201 -2.77 8.47 -24.13
CA ASN A 201 -2.79 9.92 -24.33
C ASN A 201 -3.49 10.21 -25.68
N GLU A 202 -4.80 10.05 -25.67
CA GLU A 202 -5.65 10.15 -26.86
C GLU A 202 -6.85 11.04 -26.53
N GLY A 203 -7.14 12.02 -27.39
CA GLY A 203 -8.20 13.01 -27.16
C GLY A 203 -8.02 13.71 -25.81
N ASN A 204 -9.06 13.63 -24.97
CA ASN A 204 -9.03 14.15 -23.59
C ASN A 204 -8.56 13.11 -22.56
N ILE A 205 -8.27 11.89 -23.00
CA ILE A 205 -7.81 10.81 -22.11
C ILE A 205 -6.31 10.99 -21.86
N CYS A 206 -5.94 11.15 -20.60
CA CYS A 206 -4.56 11.09 -20.14
C CYS A 206 -4.50 10.14 -18.94
N GLY A 207 -4.09 8.90 -19.19
CA GLY A 207 -4.16 7.86 -18.18
C GLY A 207 -3.28 6.66 -18.48
N VAL A 208 -3.56 5.56 -17.80
CA VAL A 208 -2.85 4.29 -17.99
C VAL A 208 -3.86 3.14 -18.03
N LEU A 209 -3.78 2.34 -19.09
CA LEU A 209 -4.58 1.15 -19.27
C LEU A 209 -3.83 -0.07 -18.76
N PHE A 210 -4.47 -0.85 -17.91
CA PHE A 210 -4.00 -2.14 -17.43
C PHE A 210 -4.92 -3.25 -17.94
N THR A 211 -4.32 -4.30 -18.54
CA THR A 211 -5.09 -5.41 -19.12
C THR A 211 -4.62 -6.73 -18.53
N PRO A 212 -5.54 -7.58 -18.04
CA PRO A 212 -5.22 -8.90 -17.51
C PRO A 212 -4.60 -9.83 -18.57
N PRO A 213 -3.83 -10.86 -18.14
CA PRO A 213 -3.40 -11.94 -19.03
C PRO A 213 -4.61 -12.79 -19.49
N GLY A 214 -4.43 -13.54 -20.57
CA GLY A 214 -5.48 -14.41 -21.12
C GLY A 214 -6.29 -13.76 -22.24
N LYS A 215 -7.26 -14.52 -22.76
CA LYS A 215 -8.04 -14.12 -23.95
C LYS A 215 -9.20 -13.17 -23.64
N GLY A 216 -9.67 -13.13 -22.39
CA GLY A 216 -10.91 -12.44 -22.02
C GLY A 216 -12.15 -13.28 -22.41
N PRO A 217 -13.35 -12.70 -22.43
CA PRO A 217 -13.65 -11.30 -22.13
C PRO A 217 -13.49 -10.96 -20.62
N PHE A 218 -13.09 -9.72 -20.35
CA PHE A 218 -12.96 -9.19 -18.98
C PHE A 218 -13.90 -8.01 -18.77
N PRO A 219 -14.39 -7.79 -17.53
CA PRO A 219 -15.11 -6.57 -17.19
C PRO A 219 -14.18 -5.37 -17.18
N ALA A 220 -14.72 -4.21 -17.55
CA ALA A 220 -14.01 -2.95 -17.62
C ALA A 220 -14.28 -2.05 -16.41
N VAL A 221 -13.25 -1.43 -15.87
CA VAL A 221 -13.31 -0.49 -14.74
C VAL A 221 -12.58 0.81 -15.09
N LEU A 222 -13.24 1.94 -14.92
CA LEU A 222 -12.63 3.26 -14.92
C LEU A 222 -12.25 3.63 -13.49
N ASP A 223 -10.96 3.78 -13.20
CA ASP A 223 -10.44 4.20 -11.91
C ASP A 223 -10.20 5.72 -11.90
N LEU A 224 -10.81 6.43 -10.95
CA LEU A 224 -10.80 7.89 -10.82
C LEU A 224 -10.07 8.34 -9.55
N PRO A 225 -8.73 8.28 -9.52
CA PRO A 225 -7.95 8.86 -8.44
C PRO A 225 -7.90 10.39 -8.53
N THR A 226 -7.75 11.07 -7.38
CA THR A 226 -7.54 12.52 -7.35
C THR A 226 -6.15 12.94 -7.85
N SER A 227 -5.17 12.05 -7.75
CA SER A 227 -3.80 12.22 -8.25
C SER A 227 -3.32 10.94 -8.91
N VAL A 228 -2.33 11.05 -9.79
CA VAL A 228 -1.77 9.89 -10.50
C VAL A 228 -1.24 8.85 -9.52
N SER A 229 -1.88 7.67 -9.53
CA SER A 229 -1.43 6.48 -8.78
C SER A 229 -1.76 5.23 -9.61
N GLU A 230 -0.81 4.31 -9.70
CA GLU A 230 -0.97 3.08 -10.46
C GLU A 230 -1.15 1.84 -9.56
N ALA A 231 -1.08 2.00 -8.23
CA ALA A 231 -1.20 0.87 -7.32
C ALA A 231 -2.58 0.20 -7.43
N ARG A 232 -3.65 0.98 -7.26
CA ARG A 232 -5.03 0.46 -7.28
C ARG A 232 -5.43 -0.15 -8.62
N PRO A 233 -5.23 0.52 -9.77
CA PRO A 233 -5.65 -0.02 -11.06
C PRO A 233 -4.83 -1.26 -11.48
N SER A 234 -3.53 -1.30 -11.23
CA SER A 234 -2.71 -2.46 -11.55
C SER A 234 -3.08 -3.69 -10.72
N LEU A 235 -3.36 -3.49 -9.43
CA LEU A 235 -3.81 -4.57 -8.54
C LEU A 235 -5.20 -5.11 -8.93
N LEU A 236 -6.13 -4.25 -9.39
CA LEU A 236 -7.41 -4.70 -9.94
C LEU A 236 -7.23 -5.50 -11.23
N ALA A 237 -6.29 -5.12 -12.09
CA ALA A 237 -6.00 -5.89 -13.31
C ALA A 237 -5.50 -7.29 -12.98
N ASN A 238 -4.74 -7.49 -11.90
CA ASN A 238 -4.36 -8.83 -11.41
C ASN A 238 -5.57 -9.69 -10.98
N LYS A 239 -6.71 -9.06 -10.71
CA LYS A 239 -7.95 -9.74 -10.28
C LYS A 239 -8.92 -10.00 -11.45
N GLY A 240 -8.49 -9.70 -12.70
CA GLY A 240 -9.25 -10.01 -13.90
C GLY A 240 -10.11 -8.87 -14.45
N PHE A 241 -9.77 -7.61 -14.17
CA PHE A 241 -10.44 -6.43 -14.72
C PHE A 241 -9.54 -5.72 -15.74
N VAL A 242 -10.10 -5.23 -16.85
CA VAL A 242 -9.44 -4.23 -17.69
C VAL A 242 -9.65 -2.88 -17.03
N VAL A 243 -8.58 -2.19 -16.65
CA VAL A 243 -8.67 -0.96 -15.85
C VAL A 243 -7.99 0.20 -16.56
N LEU A 244 -8.73 1.27 -16.83
CA LEU A 244 -8.17 2.57 -17.21
C LEU A 244 -8.15 3.46 -15.98
N SER A 245 -6.98 3.91 -15.57
CA SER A 245 -6.85 4.92 -14.51
C SER A 245 -6.64 6.30 -15.12
N MET A 246 -7.49 7.23 -14.76
CA MET A 246 -7.45 8.62 -15.23
C MET A 246 -7.63 9.56 -14.03
N ALA A 247 -6.62 10.35 -13.72
CA ALA A 247 -6.67 11.29 -12.60
C ALA A 247 -7.71 12.39 -12.86
N VAL A 248 -8.51 12.71 -11.82
CA VAL A 248 -9.55 13.75 -11.88
C VAL A 248 -8.93 15.13 -12.14
N TYR A 249 -7.81 15.41 -11.50
CA TYR A 249 -7.02 16.62 -11.76
C TYR A 249 -5.93 16.30 -12.78
N ASN A 250 -6.22 16.52 -14.06
CA ASN A 250 -5.30 16.23 -15.15
C ASN A 250 -4.30 17.38 -15.36
N LYS A 251 -3.01 17.07 -15.48
CA LYS A 251 -1.90 18.03 -15.63
C LYS A 251 -1.69 18.57 -17.06
N LYS A 252 -2.68 18.54 -17.93
CA LYS A 252 -2.54 19.24 -19.23
C LYS A 252 -2.63 20.76 -19.08
N GLY A 253 -1.71 21.33 -18.24
CA GLY A 253 -1.30 22.74 -18.33
C GLY A 253 -2.36 23.82 -18.01
N GLU A 254 -3.58 23.45 -17.72
CA GLU A 254 -4.65 24.37 -17.43
C GLU A 254 -4.96 24.32 -15.93
N ASN A 255 -4.90 25.47 -15.28
CA ASN A 255 -5.67 25.74 -14.06
C ASN A 255 -7.15 25.65 -14.46
N SER A 256 -7.66 24.44 -14.67
CA SER A 256 -9.03 24.26 -15.09
C SER A 256 -9.93 24.63 -13.92
N THR A 257 -10.54 25.79 -14.03
CA THR A 257 -11.58 26.29 -13.14
C THR A 257 -12.88 25.51 -13.30
N GLU A 258 -12.93 24.56 -14.22
CA GLU A 258 -14.09 23.77 -14.62
C GLU A 258 -13.72 22.28 -14.74
N THR A 259 -14.71 21.41 -14.56
CA THR A 259 -14.60 19.98 -14.83
C THR A 259 -15.58 19.59 -15.93
N HIS A 260 -15.11 18.82 -16.94
CA HIS A 260 -15.92 18.40 -18.07
C HIS A 260 -16.19 16.90 -18.01
N LEU A 261 -17.46 16.52 -17.88
CA LEU A 261 -17.89 15.12 -17.79
C LEU A 261 -17.66 14.36 -19.11
N ASP A 262 -17.66 15.10 -20.23
CA ASP A 262 -17.37 14.58 -21.58
C ASP A 262 -16.01 13.84 -21.65
N HIS A 263 -14.98 14.30 -20.93
CA HIS A 263 -13.67 13.66 -20.90
C HIS A 263 -13.70 12.26 -20.28
N PHE A 264 -14.55 12.07 -19.29
CA PHE A 264 -14.73 10.78 -18.61
C PHE A 264 -15.68 9.86 -19.40
N GLU A 265 -16.67 10.40 -20.10
CA GLU A 265 -17.49 9.66 -21.08
C GLU A 265 -16.62 9.12 -22.21
N GLU A 266 -15.69 9.92 -22.74
CA GLU A 266 -14.71 9.51 -23.74
C GLU A 266 -13.86 8.34 -23.21
N ALA A 267 -13.38 8.41 -21.96
CA ALA A 267 -12.61 7.33 -21.32
C ALA A 267 -13.43 6.05 -21.16
N MET A 268 -14.72 6.13 -20.80
CA MET A 268 -15.62 4.98 -20.75
C MET A 268 -15.83 4.35 -22.13
N ASN A 269 -16.00 5.16 -23.17
CA ASN A 269 -16.14 4.69 -24.55
C ASN A 269 -14.86 4.02 -25.06
N PHE A 270 -13.69 4.60 -24.77
CA PHE A 270 -12.40 3.99 -25.05
C PHE A 270 -12.25 2.62 -24.40
N LEU A 271 -12.63 2.49 -23.11
CA LEU A 271 -12.60 1.20 -22.40
C LEU A 271 -13.48 0.15 -23.07
N LYS A 272 -14.72 0.50 -23.43
CA LYS A 272 -15.66 -0.43 -24.08
C LYS A 272 -15.17 -0.93 -25.43
N GLN A 273 -14.30 -0.18 -26.12
CA GLN A 273 -13.73 -0.55 -27.40
C GLN A 273 -12.50 -1.47 -27.29
N GLN A 274 -11.97 -1.69 -26.08
CA GLN A 274 -10.80 -2.54 -25.90
C GLN A 274 -11.09 -3.99 -26.29
N PRO A 275 -10.19 -4.66 -27.06
CA PRO A 275 -10.48 -5.99 -27.61
C PRO A 275 -10.81 -7.08 -26.59
N LYS A 276 -10.27 -6.95 -25.38
CA LYS A 276 -10.48 -7.92 -24.29
C LYS A 276 -11.65 -7.57 -23.36
N VAL A 277 -12.34 -6.46 -23.60
CA VAL A 277 -13.50 -6.05 -22.79
C VAL A 277 -14.76 -6.71 -23.33
N GLY A 278 -15.54 -7.31 -22.44
CA GLY A 278 -16.80 -7.98 -22.76
C GLY A 278 -17.97 -7.56 -21.87
N SER A 279 -17.78 -6.61 -20.95
CA SER A 279 -18.89 -6.06 -20.16
C SER A 279 -19.76 -5.14 -21.01
N LYS A 280 -21.08 -5.14 -20.73
CA LYS A 280 -22.06 -4.28 -21.42
C LYS A 280 -21.84 -2.81 -21.09
N GLY A 281 -21.44 -2.53 -19.86
CA GLY A 281 -21.07 -1.22 -19.38
C GLY A 281 -19.75 -1.22 -18.63
N VAL A 282 -19.49 -0.14 -17.91
CA VAL A 282 -18.23 0.12 -17.21
C VAL A 282 -18.49 0.20 -15.71
N GLY A 283 -17.63 -0.44 -14.93
CA GLY A 283 -17.51 -0.17 -13.50
C GLY A 283 -16.74 1.11 -13.23
N ILE A 284 -17.05 1.79 -12.15
CA ILE A 284 -16.29 2.98 -11.71
C ILE A 284 -15.74 2.74 -10.32
N MET A 285 -14.42 2.89 -10.17
CA MET A 285 -13.73 2.88 -8.89
C MET A 285 -13.36 4.32 -8.52
N SER A 286 -13.84 4.81 -7.38
CA SER A 286 -13.73 6.23 -7.09
C SER A 286 -13.62 6.55 -5.59
N ARG A 287 -12.94 7.66 -5.27
CA ARG A 287 -12.79 8.17 -3.90
C ARG A 287 -12.78 9.69 -3.91
N CYS A 288 -13.30 10.31 -2.84
CA CYS A 288 -13.24 11.76 -2.63
C CYS A 288 -13.85 12.54 -3.83
N LYS A 289 -13.17 13.53 -4.40
CA LYS A 289 -13.61 14.23 -5.62
C LYS A 289 -13.86 13.29 -6.80
N GLY A 290 -13.08 12.20 -6.92
CA GLY A 290 -13.32 11.17 -7.93
C GLY A 290 -14.71 10.54 -7.80
N ALA A 291 -15.22 10.39 -6.57
CA ALA A 291 -16.56 9.87 -6.34
C ALA A 291 -17.65 10.84 -6.81
N ASN A 292 -17.45 12.16 -6.70
CA ASN A 292 -18.40 13.13 -7.28
C ASN A 292 -18.49 12.99 -8.80
N ILE A 293 -17.35 12.81 -9.48
CA ILE A 293 -17.33 12.57 -10.94
C ILE A 293 -18.00 11.23 -11.26
N GLY A 294 -17.67 10.15 -10.52
CA GLY A 294 -18.26 8.84 -10.72
C GLY A 294 -19.79 8.83 -10.53
N LEU A 295 -20.30 9.46 -9.48
CA LEU A 295 -21.74 9.64 -9.22
C LEU A 295 -22.40 10.46 -10.34
N SER A 296 -21.73 11.50 -10.82
CA SER A 296 -22.22 12.32 -11.93
C SER A 296 -22.26 11.52 -13.25
N LEU A 297 -21.25 10.70 -13.53
CA LEU A 297 -21.28 9.78 -14.66
C LEU A 297 -22.46 8.81 -14.56
N ALA A 298 -22.69 8.21 -13.41
CA ALA A 298 -23.81 7.33 -13.19
C ALA A 298 -25.19 8.02 -13.41
N ALA A 299 -25.31 9.32 -13.04
CA ALA A 299 -26.54 10.07 -13.14
C ALA A 299 -26.82 10.66 -14.53
N PHE A 300 -25.78 11.03 -15.28
CA PHE A 300 -25.92 11.80 -16.53
C PHE A 300 -25.47 11.04 -17.78
N VAL A 301 -24.62 10.00 -17.64
CA VAL A 301 -24.02 9.27 -18.77
C VAL A 301 -24.49 7.82 -18.77
N PRO A 302 -25.00 7.30 -19.87
CA PRO A 302 -25.41 5.90 -19.96
C PRO A 302 -24.19 4.95 -19.98
N GLY A 303 -24.40 3.73 -19.46
CA GLY A 303 -23.39 2.67 -19.55
C GLY A 303 -22.47 2.52 -18.32
N VAL A 304 -22.80 3.16 -17.19
CA VAL A 304 -22.25 2.84 -15.87
C VAL A 304 -23.07 1.71 -15.26
N GLU A 305 -22.51 0.52 -15.05
CA GLU A 305 -23.21 -0.63 -14.47
C GLU A 305 -23.02 -0.72 -12.94
N ALA A 306 -21.83 -0.43 -12.47
CA ALA A 306 -21.49 -0.54 -11.05
C ALA A 306 -20.53 0.60 -10.65
N ILE A 307 -20.71 1.13 -9.46
CA ILE A 307 -19.82 2.17 -8.94
C ILE A 307 -19.47 1.91 -7.48
N VAL A 308 -18.19 2.02 -7.16
CA VAL A 308 -17.65 2.06 -5.80
C VAL A 308 -17.34 3.50 -5.45
N CYS A 309 -18.03 4.02 -4.44
CA CYS A 309 -17.88 5.37 -3.91
C CYS A 309 -17.27 5.31 -2.51
N MET A 310 -15.98 5.62 -2.39
CA MET A 310 -15.29 5.67 -1.10
C MET A 310 -15.25 7.10 -0.58
N ASN A 311 -15.79 7.29 0.61
CA ASN A 311 -15.81 8.59 1.29
C ASN A 311 -16.28 9.71 0.36
N ALA A 312 -17.48 9.51 -0.23
CA ALA A 312 -18.08 10.41 -1.20
C ALA A 312 -18.88 11.53 -0.51
N CYS A 313 -18.91 12.68 -1.15
CA CYS A 313 -19.93 13.70 -0.90
C CYS A 313 -21.09 13.52 -1.91
N ASN A 314 -22.32 13.79 -1.51
CA ASN A 314 -23.53 13.72 -2.33
C ASN A 314 -23.69 14.91 -3.32
N ALA A 315 -22.74 15.85 -3.29
CA ALA A 315 -22.72 17.04 -4.11
C ALA A 315 -21.42 17.20 -4.91
N ASN A 316 -21.44 17.96 -5.97
CA ASN A 316 -20.28 18.34 -6.75
C ASN A 316 -19.49 19.43 -6.02
N VAL A 317 -18.24 19.14 -5.63
CA VAL A 317 -17.39 20.05 -4.84
C VAL A 317 -16.31 20.74 -5.68
N VAL A 318 -15.83 21.89 -5.24
CA VAL A 318 -14.67 22.65 -5.72
C VAL A 318 -14.88 23.35 -7.07
N THR A 319 -15.15 22.63 -8.14
CA THR A 319 -15.26 23.19 -9.50
C THR A 319 -16.63 22.90 -10.10
N PRO A 320 -17.23 23.82 -10.86
CA PRO A 320 -18.48 23.55 -11.57
C PRO A 320 -18.30 22.41 -12.58
N LEU A 321 -19.35 21.63 -12.79
CA LEU A 321 -19.35 20.49 -13.67
C LEU A 321 -20.12 20.78 -14.96
N TYR A 322 -19.47 20.59 -16.08
CA TYR A 322 -20.03 20.75 -17.41
C TYR A 322 -20.23 19.41 -18.12
N TYR A 323 -21.28 19.32 -18.92
CA TYR A 323 -21.53 18.21 -19.83
C TYR A 323 -22.20 18.70 -21.11
N LYS A 324 -21.67 18.30 -22.26
CA LYS A 324 -22.16 18.77 -23.60
C LYS A 324 -22.23 20.29 -23.67
N LYS A 325 -21.18 20.97 -23.23
CA LYS A 325 -21.03 22.45 -23.19
C LYS A 325 -22.02 23.16 -22.30
N ARG A 326 -22.73 22.48 -21.41
CA ARG A 326 -23.66 23.09 -20.43
C ARG A 326 -23.20 22.81 -19.03
N GLN A 327 -23.27 23.80 -18.16
CA GLN A 327 -23.10 23.57 -16.73
C GLN A 327 -24.28 22.75 -16.23
N ILE A 328 -23.99 21.57 -15.67
CA ILE A 328 -25.00 20.64 -15.14
C ILE A 328 -25.07 20.68 -13.61
N LEU A 329 -23.96 21.00 -12.95
CA LEU A 329 -23.88 21.16 -11.49
C LEU A 329 -23.05 22.40 -11.14
N SER A 330 -23.49 23.16 -10.14
CA SER A 330 -22.67 24.19 -9.49
C SER A 330 -21.63 23.57 -8.56
N SER A 331 -20.72 24.39 -8.04
CA SER A 331 -19.75 23.95 -7.04
C SER A 331 -20.30 24.13 -5.63
N LEU A 332 -20.13 23.11 -4.81
CA LEU A 332 -20.18 23.25 -3.37
C LEU A 332 -18.78 23.66 -2.87
N LEU A 333 -18.70 24.69 -2.05
CA LEU A 333 -17.44 25.30 -1.64
C LEU A 333 -17.12 25.02 -0.17
N PHE A 334 -15.86 25.18 0.19
CA PHE A 334 -15.41 25.19 1.58
C PHE A 334 -15.47 26.62 2.14
N ASP A 335 -16.00 26.75 3.34
CA ASP A 335 -15.92 27.97 4.15
C ASP A 335 -14.59 27.95 4.92
N GLU A 336 -13.60 28.70 4.44
CA GLU A 336 -12.27 28.73 5.04
C GLU A 336 -12.24 29.25 6.49
N SER A 337 -13.28 30.01 6.90
CA SER A 337 -13.37 30.49 8.28
C SER A 337 -13.57 29.35 9.30
N LYS A 338 -14.04 28.19 8.83
CA LYS A 338 -14.24 26.98 9.64
C LYS A 338 -13.04 26.04 9.65
N PHE A 339 -11.93 26.38 9.00
CA PHE A 339 -10.72 25.56 9.03
C PHE A 339 -10.09 25.59 10.42
N ILE A 340 -9.87 24.40 10.98
CA ILE A 340 -9.19 24.26 12.27
C ILE A 340 -7.72 23.96 11.99
N THR A 341 -6.84 24.92 12.27
CA THR A 341 -5.40 24.74 12.13
C THR A 341 -4.84 23.96 13.32
N THR A 342 -4.09 22.89 13.04
CA THR A 342 -3.43 22.07 14.04
C THR A 342 -2.01 22.53 14.32
N GLU A 343 -1.40 22.06 15.42
CA GLU A 343 0.01 22.36 15.77
C GLU A 343 0.99 21.93 14.66
N SER A 344 0.65 20.91 13.85
CA SER A 344 1.48 20.46 12.74
C SER A 344 1.45 21.39 11.52
N GLY A 345 0.58 22.41 11.53
CA GLY A 345 0.34 23.31 10.40
C GLY A 345 -0.58 22.74 9.32
N ALA A 346 -1.13 21.54 9.53
CA ALA A 346 -2.22 21.04 8.69
C ALA A 346 -3.58 21.50 9.22
N VAL A 347 -4.59 21.50 8.36
CA VAL A 347 -5.94 21.92 8.73
C VAL A 347 -6.91 20.71 8.74
N ILE A 348 -7.87 20.75 9.63
CA ILE A 348 -9.07 19.89 9.60
C ILE A 348 -10.14 20.67 8.86
N VAL A 349 -10.79 20.05 7.88
CA VAL A 349 -11.78 20.70 7.02
C VAL A 349 -13.14 20.00 7.03
N LYS A 350 -13.35 19.05 7.95
CA LYS A 350 -14.54 18.19 8.04
C LYS A 350 -15.84 19.01 8.02
N ASP A 351 -15.92 20.04 8.85
CA ASP A 351 -17.12 20.85 9.02
C ASP A 351 -17.12 22.15 8.20
N ALA A 352 -16.15 22.28 7.30
CA ALA A 352 -15.97 23.48 6.50
C ALA A 352 -16.67 23.43 5.15
N LEU A 353 -17.07 22.23 4.67
CA LEU A 353 -17.86 22.14 3.46
C LEU A 353 -19.26 22.71 3.73
N GLU A 354 -19.75 23.58 2.86
CA GLU A 354 -21.10 24.14 2.99
C GLU A 354 -22.16 23.01 2.97
N ASP A 355 -23.32 23.27 3.58
CA ASP A 355 -24.43 22.31 3.58
C ASP A 355 -24.97 22.12 2.15
N PRO A 356 -24.87 20.93 1.55
CA PRO A 356 -25.36 20.67 0.21
C PRO A 356 -26.88 20.73 0.08
N LEU A 357 -27.63 20.59 1.19
CA LEU A 357 -29.08 20.62 1.23
C LEU A 357 -29.63 22.06 1.38
N ALA A 358 -28.79 23.03 1.73
CA ALA A 358 -29.18 24.42 1.77
C ALA A 358 -29.69 24.91 0.40
N GLU A 359 -30.72 25.75 0.38
CA GLU A 359 -31.40 26.23 -0.84
C GLU A 359 -30.41 26.75 -1.89
N LYS A 360 -29.44 27.59 -1.45
CA LYS A 360 -28.39 28.16 -2.32
C LYS A 360 -27.48 27.13 -2.97
N ASN A 361 -27.37 25.91 -2.39
CA ASN A 361 -26.45 24.87 -2.82
C ASN A 361 -27.11 23.72 -3.58
N LYS A 362 -28.45 23.73 -3.71
CA LYS A 362 -29.19 22.63 -4.40
C LYS A 362 -28.71 22.35 -5.82
N GLY A 363 -28.18 23.37 -6.52
CA GLY A 363 -27.60 23.22 -7.84
C GLY A 363 -26.33 22.38 -7.88
N SER A 364 -25.71 22.08 -6.72
CA SER A 364 -24.53 21.19 -6.60
C SER A 364 -24.89 19.73 -6.35
N LEU A 365 -26.13 19.44 -5.90
CA LEU A 365 -26.56 18.07 -5.58
C LEU A 365 -26.53 17.15 -6.81
N ILE A 366 -25.88 16.01 -6.69
CA ILE A 366 -25.80 15.01 -7.76
C ILE A 366 -27.10 14.19 -7.76
N PRO A 367 -27.85 14.13 -8.88
CA PRO A 367 -29.17 13.46 -8.94
C PRO A 367 -29.01 11.93 -9.10
N ILE A 368 -28.46 11.27 -8.09
CA ILE A 368 -28.13 9.82 -8.11
C ILE A 368 -29.36 8.92 -8.31
N GLU A 369 -30.54 9.41 -7.97
CA GLU A 369 -31.82 8.71 -8.20
C GLU A 369 -32.15 8.50 -9.68
N ARG A 370 -31.48 9.22 -10.58
CA ARG A 370 -31.61 9.00 -12.04
C ARG A 370 -30.84 7.79 -12.54
N ALA A 371 -29.82 7.36 -11.78
CA ALA A 371 -28.94 6.27 -12.19
C ALA A 371 -29.63 4.91 -12.14
N LYS A 372 -29.28 4.04 -13.09
CA LYS A 372 -29.65 2.61 -13.08
C LYS A 372 -28.50 1.71 -12.58
N THR A 373 -27.44 2.33 -12.13
CA THR A 373 -26.18 1.76 -11.67
C THR A 373 -26.34 1.06 -10.32
N HIS A 374 -25.60 -0.01 -10.07
CA HIS A 374 -25.43 -0.56 -8.73
C HIS A 374 -24.37 0.25 -7.96
N PHE A 375 -24.68 0.61 -6.73
CA PHE A 375 -23.79 1.41 -5.88
C PHE A 375 -23.20 0.59 -4.74
N LEU A 376 -21.90 0.72 -4.50
CA LEU A 376 -21.26 0.40 -3.24
C LEU A 376 -20.77 1.69 -2.58
N PHE A 377 -21.47 2.11 -1.54
CA PHE A 377 -21.06 3.25 -0.71
C PHE A 377 -20.21 2.75 0.45
N ALA A 378 -19.00 3.28 0.57
CA ALA A 378 -18.11 3.06 1.69
C ALA A 378 -17.86 4.38 2.41
N ALA A 379 -18.18 4.45 3.70
CA ALA A 379 -17.93 5.62 4.55
C ALA A 379 -17.13 5.23 5.79
N VAL A 380 -16.44 6.20 6.38
CA VAL A 380 -15.60 6.03 7.56
C VAL A 380 -16.02 6.99 8.68
N GLU A 381 -15.68 6.64 9.92
CA GLU A 381 -16.05 7.45 11.09
C GLU A 381 -15.12 8.64 11.30
N ASP A 382 -13.80 8.41 11.22
CA ASP A 382 -12.78 9.43 11.47
C ASP A 382 -12.34 10.13 10.18
N ASP A 383 -13.31 10.55 9.36
CA ASP A 383 -13.07 11.38 8.18
C ASP A 383 -12.90 12.83 8.60
N LEU A 384 -11.68 13.36 8.44
CA LEU A 384 -11.37 14.77 8.77
C LEU A 384 -11.43 15.69 7.55
N ASN A 385 -11.80 15.15 6.37
CA ASN A 385 -11.99 15.95 5.16
C ASN A 385 -13.45 16.43 4.98
N TRP A 386 -14.43 15.57 5.29
CA TRP A 386 -15.86 15.85 5.35
C TRP A 386 -16.65 14.72 6.03
N ASP A 387 -17.93 14.93 6.33
CA ASP A 387 -18.75 13.89 6.94
C ASP A 387 -19.25 12.88 5.90
N SER A 388 -18.35 11.97 5.49
CA SER A 388 -18.68 10.94 4.50
C SER A 388 -19.81 10.01 4.94
N LYS A 389 -20.01 9.82 6.27
CA LYS A 389 -21.10 9.01 6.82
C LYS A 389 -22.46 9.69 6.62
N ALA A 390 -22.57 10.97 6.97
CA ALA A 390 -23.80 11.73 6.79
C ALA A 390 -24.18 11.82 5.31
N TYR A 391 -23.23 12.05 4.42
CA TYR A 391 -23.50 12.07 2.97
C TYR A 391 -23.92 10.69 2.43
N MET A 392 -23.33 9.60 2.93
CA MET A 392 -23.76 8.27 2.58
C MET A 392 -25.21 8.01 3.00
N ASP A 393 -25.55 8.35 4.25
CA ASP A 393 -26.91 8.18 4.76
C ASP A 393 -27.94 8.97 3.97
N GLU A 394 -27.64 10.21 3.62
CA GLU A 394 -28.50 11.06 2.78
C GLU A 394 -28.70 10.45 1.39
N MET A 395 -27.64 9.96 0.74
CA MET A 395 -27.73 9.26 -0.54
C MET A 395 -28.62 8.03 -0.47
N VAL A 396 -28.52 7.24 0.60
CA VAL A 396 -29.36 6.05 0.84
C VAL A 396 -30.82 6.45 1.05
N VAL A 397 -31.10 7.46 1.87
CA VAL A 397 -32.46 7.99 2.09
C VAL A 397 -33.06 8.43 0.78
N ARG A 398 -32.32 9.17 -0.05
CA ARG A 398 -32.76 9.68 -1.33
C ARG A 398 -33.06 8.55 -2.33
N LEU A 399 -32.21 7.53 -2.44
CA LEU A 399 -32.45 6.37 -3.28
C LEU A 399 -33.72 5.63 -2.86
N LYS A 400 -33.88 5.33 -1.56
CA LYS A 400 -35.09 4.68 -1.02
C LYS A 400 -36.36 5.48 -1.28
N HIS A 401 -36.31 6.80 -1.13
CA HIS A 401 -37.44 7.69 -1.41
C HIS A 401 -37.91 7.58 -2.87
N HIS A 402 -36.98 7.26 -3.79
CA HIS A 402 -37.29 7.03 -5.21
C HIS A 402 -37.53 5.54 -5.54
N GLY A 403 -37.78 4.69 -4.54
CA GLY A 403 -38.07 3.26 -4.72
C GLY A 403 -36.88 2.45 -5.24
N LYS A 404 -35.65 2.86 -4.95
CA LYS A 404 -34.43 2.19 -5.40
C LYS A 404 -33.75 1.45 -4.27
N GLU A 405 -33.34 0.20 -4.59
CA GLU A 405 -32.61 -0.71 -3.69
C GLU A 405 -31.29 -1.22 -4.30
N ASN A 406 -30.82 -0.59 -5.37
CA ASN A 406 -29.64 -0.95 -6.14
C ASN A 406 -28.35 -0.43 -5.48
N PHE A 407 -28.22 -0.55 -4.16
CA PHE A 407 -27.06 -0.12 -3.41
C PHE A 407 -26.70 -1.07 -2.28
N GLU A 408 -25.41 -1.10 -1.97
CA GLU A 408 -24.83 -1.69 -0.78
C GLU A 408 -24.09 -0.60 0.01
N THR A 409 -24.07 -0.72 1.32
CA THR A 409 -23.34 0.20 2.21
C THR A 409 -22.36 -0.53 3.09
N VAL A 410 -21.25 0.10 3.40
CA VAL A 410 -20.31 -0.35 4.43
C VAL A 410 -19.77 0.87 5.18
N PHE A 411 -19.71 0.73 6.49
CA PHE A 411 -19.20 1.75 7.40
C PHE A 411 -18.05 1.20 8.23
N TYR A 412 -16.99 1.98 8.38
CA TYR A 412 -15.77 1.58 9.08
C TYR A 412 -15.48 2.49 10.26
N PRO A 413 -15.79 2.02 11.50
CA PRO A 413 -15.43 2.75 12.71
C PRO A 413 -13.92 2.98 12.82
N GLY A 414 -13.52 4.17 13.24
CA GLY A 414 -12.13 4.58 13.46
C GLY A 414 -11.26 4.69 12.21
N ALA A 415 -11.77 4.36 11.02
CA ALA A 415 -11.01 4.55 9.77
C ALA A 415 -11.10 6.00 9.28
N GLY A 416 -10.07 6.45 8.54
CA GLY A 416 -9.95 7.80 7.99
C GLY A 416 -10.22 7.88 6.49
N HIS A 417 -10.17 9.10 5.95
CA HIS A 417 -10.58 9.43 4.59
C HIS A 417 -9.83 8.67 3.47
N MET A 418 -8.53 8.40 3.65
CA MET A 418 -7.64 7.93 2.59
C MET A 418 -7.51 6.41 2.56
N LEU A 419 -8.62 5.69 2.28
CA LEU A 419 -8.59 4.24 2.09
C LEU A 419 -7.86 3.88 0.79
N GLU A 420 -6.84 3.02 0.90
CA GLU A 420 -5.97 2.54 -0.18
C GLU A 420 -6.01 1.00 -0.29
N PRO A 421 -5.38 0.38 -1.30
CA PRO A 421 -5.16 -1.06 -1.27
C PRO A 421 -4.40 -1.50 -0.02
N PRO A 422 -4.65 -2.73 0.48
CA PRO A 422 -4.07 -3.21 1.73
C PRO A 422 -2.55 -3.11 1.78
N TYR A 423 -2.04 -2.86 2.99
CA TYR A 423 -0.60 -2.84 3.31
C TYR A 423 0.18 -1.67 2.71
N ALA A 424 -0.49 -0.63 2.24
CA ALA A 424 0.12 0.67 1.96
C ALA A 424 0.50 1.38 3.28
N PRO A 425 1.51 2.27 3.26
CA PRO A 425 1.79 3.13 4.41
C PRO A 425 0.59 4.00 4.77
N HIS A 426 0.24 4.06 6.05
CA HIS A 426 -0.82 4.96 6.52
C HIS A 426 -0.38 6.42 6.47
N CYS A 427 -1.09 7.24 5.70
CA CYS A 427 -0.79 8.65 5.46
C CYS A 427 -1.87 9.55 6.07
N PRO A 428 -1.70 10.01 7.33
CA PRO A 428 -2.75 10.74 8.05
C PRO A 428 -2.92 12.18 7.57
N SER A 429 -2.01 12.70 6.76
CA SER A 429 -2.06 14.07 6.26
C SER A 429 -1.27 14.24 4.96
N SER A 430 -1.75 15.13 4.09
CA SER A 430 -1.02 15.55 2.89
C SER A 430 -1.58 16.85 2.32
N PHE A 431 -0.97 17.37 1.24
CA PHE A 431 -1.54 18.47 0.47
C PHE A 431 -2.83 18.02 -0.23
N ASN A 432 -3.89 18.81 -0.09
CA ASN A 432 -5.17 18.64 -0.79
C ASN A 432 -5.28 19.76 -1.84
N ALA A 433 -5.27 19.38 -3.12
CA ALA A 433 -5.33 20.35 -4.22
C ALA A 433 -6.67 21.10 -4.27
N GLY A 434 -7.79 20.47 -3.88
CA GLY A 434 -9.12 21.12 -3.85
C GLY A 434 -9.26 22.18 -2.76
N VAL A 435 -8.51 22.02 -1.65
CA VAL A 435 -8.49 22.99 -0.53
C VAL A 435 -7.32 23.96 -0.64
N GLY A 436 -6.27 23.60 -1.39
CA GLY A 436 -5.05 24.41 -1.52
C GLY A 436 -4.15 24.39 -0.27
N LYS A 437 -4.42 23.52 0.69
CA LYS A 437 -3.71 23.45 1.99
C LYS A 437 -3.29 22.01 2.32
N ARG A 438 -2.43 21.86 3.34
CA ARG A 438 -2.17 20.57 3.96
C ARG A 438 -3.33 20.23 4.87
N VAL A 439 -3.94 19.05 4.68
CA VAL A 439 -5.10 18.61 5.46
C VAL A 439 -4.78 17.34 6.25
N LEU A 440 -5.51 17.15 7.33
CA LEU A 440 -5.57 15.86 8.03
C LEU A 440 -6.66 15.00 7.39
N TRP A 441 -6.37 13.71 7.25
CA TRP A 441 -7.29 12.72 6.68
C TRP A 441 -7.99 11.87 7.74
N GLY A 442 -7.49 11.90 8.99
CA GLY A 442 -7.96 11.03 10.05
C GLY A 442 -7.46 9.59 9.96
N GLY A 443 -8.06 8.74 10.76
CA GLY A 443 -7.83 7.30 10.81
C GLY A 443 -6.94 6.85 11.97
N GLU A 444 -7.52 6.03 12.86
CA GLU A 444 -6.75 5.24 13.80
C GLU A 444 -6.06 4.10 13.01
N PRO A 445 -4.74 3.91 13.10
CA PRO A 445 -3.99 3.03 12.21
C PRO A 445 -4.53 1.61 12.10
N LYS A 446 -4.86 0.98 13.24
CA LYS A 446 -5.35 -0.41 13.25
C LYS A 446 -6.73 -0.55 12.62
N ALA A 447 -7.65 0.34 12.94
CA ALA A 447 -8.99 0.37 12.37
C ALA A 447 -8.94 0.68 10.86
N HIS A 448 -8.08 1.62 10.46
CA HIS A 448 -7.89 1.99 9.06
C HIS A 448 -7.40 0.82 8.21
N ILE A 449 -6.40 0.09 8.67
CA ILE A 449 -5.86 -1.11 8.00
C ILE A 449 -6.91 -2.21 7.87
N ALA A 450 -7.67 -2.47 8.95
CA ALA A 450 -8.74 -3.46 8.93
C ALA A 450 -9.82 -3.08 7.91
N ALA A 451 -10.15 -1.80 7.81
CA ALA A 451 -11.06 -1.26 6.81
C ALA A 451 -10.54 -1.48 5.37
N GLU A 452 -9.28 -1.18 5.10
CA GLU A 452 -8.65 -1.37 3.80
C GLU A 452 -8.67 -2.85 3.35
N ILE A 453 -8.31 -3.78 4.25
CA ILE A 453 -8.31 -5.22 3.95
C ILE A 453 -9.72 -5.71 3.60
N HIS A 454 -10.73 -5.35 4.42
CA HIS A 454 -12.10 -5.75 4.20
C HIS A 454 -12.67 -5.11 2.92
N LEU A 455 -12.49 -3.79 2.74
CA LEU A 455 -13.03 -3.06 1.60
C LEU A 455 -12.42 -3.54 0.29
N TRP A 456 -11.11 -3.82 0.25
CA TRP A 456 -10.44 -4.31 -0.96
C TRP A 456 -11.03 -5.63 -1.48
N LYS A 457 -11.37 -6.55 -0.58
CA LYS A 457 -12.08 -7.77 -0.93
C LYS A 457 -13.51 -7.47 -1.40
N LYS A 458 -14.24 -6.65 -0.65
CA LYS A 458 -15.64 -6.30 -0.98
C LYS A 458 -15.78 -5.62 -2.34
N ILE A 459 -14.84 -4.75 -2.73
CA ILE A 459 -14.79 -4.12 -4.05
C ILE A 459 -14.67 -5.16 -5.16
N GLN A 460 -13.78 -6.13 -5.01
CA GLN A 460 -13.59 -7.19 -6.01
C GLN A 460 -14.83 -8.05 -6.16
N ASP A 461 -15.44 -8.42 -5.04
CA ASP A 461 -16.68 -9.23 -5.03
C ASP A 461 -17.84 -8.44 -5.64
N PHE A 462 -18.00 -7.16 -5.32
CA PHE A 462 -19.01 -6.27 -5.87
C PHE A 462 -18.89 -6.11 -7.39
N PHE A 463 -17.71 -5.83 -7.90
CA PHE A 463 -17.52 -5.72 -9.35
C PHE A 463 -17.72 -7.04 -10.08
N LYS A 464 -17.31 -8.17 -9.51
CA LYS A 464 -17.60 -9.51 -10.10
C LYS A 464 -19.08 -9.83 -10.16
N THR A 465 -19.85 -9.36 -9.18
CA THR A 465 -21.30 -9.57 -9.13
C THR A 465 -22.05 -8.71 -10.13
N HIS A 466 -21.63 -7.43 -10.28
CA HIS A 466 -22.41 -6.44 -11.01
C HIS A 466 -21.85 -6.06 -12.39
N LEU A 467 -20.67 -6.56 -12.76
CA LEU A 467 -20.09 -6.36 -14.10
C LEU A 467 -20.13 -7.70 -14.86
N SER A 468 -21.23 -8.00 -15.51
CA SER A 468 -21.38 -9.23 -16.31
C SER A 468 -20.66 -9.13 -17.65
N CYS A 469 -19.96 -10.20 -18.04
CA CYS A 469 -19.41 -10.37 -19.39
C CYS A 469 -20.24 -11.41 -20.16
N ASP A 470 -20.81 -11.03 -21.30
CA ASP A 470 -21.48 -11.98 -22.19
C ASP A 470 -20.43 -12.80 -22.94
N ALA A 471 -20.37 -14.10 -22.68
CA ALA A 471 -19.48 -15.04 -23.40
C ALA A 471 -19.78 -15.11 -24.92
N THR A 472 -20.90 -14.57 -25.38
CA THR A 472 -21.38 -14.62 -26.78
C THR A 472 -20.82 -13.51 -27.68
N GLN A 473 -20.27 -12.43 -27.15
CA GLN A 473 -19.76 -11.31 -27.98
C GLN A 473 -18.43 -11.59 -28.71
N ASN A 474 -17.70 -12.65 -28.34
CA ASN A 474 -16.42 -12.99 -29.01
C ASN A 474 -16.58 -13.53 -30.43
N LYS A 475 -17.78 -13.87 -30.93
CA LYS A 475 -17.98 -14.36 -32.31
C LYS A 475 -18.14 -13.25 -33.35
N ALA A 476 -18.37 -12.00 -32.92
CA ALA A 476 -18.65 -10.89 -33.85
C ALA A 476 -17.42 -9.91 -34.03
N LYS A 477 -16.33 -10.11 -33.32
CA LYS A 477 -15.12 -9.25 -33.41
C LYS A 477 -13.89 -9.96 -33.99
N LEU A 478 -14.05 -11.19 -34.51
CA LEU A 478 -13.11 -11.94 -35.33
C LEU A 478 -13.57 -11.90 -36.77
#